data_794644d3a16e05ff666bf18767ea706e
#
_entry.id   794644d3a16e05ff666bf18767ea706e
#
_cell.length_a   1.000
_cell.length_b   1.000
_cell.length_c   1.000
_cell.angle_alpha   90.00
_cell.angle_beta   90.00
_cell.angle_gamma   90.00
#
_symmetry.space_group_name_H-M   'P 1'
#
loop_
_entity.id
_entity.type
_entity.pdbx_description
1 polymer ?
#
loop_
_entity_poly.entity_id
_entity_poly.type
_entity_poly.pdbx_seq_one_letter_code
_entity_poly.pdbx_strand_id
1 'polypeptide(L)'
;MTCRVDRRSFLGKSVVAGAAAAMGIRGKEEAQLLAALENPTDKKRLRAGSRSKMPVGRIGDLKISRVIAGGNIISGWCHQRDLLYVSTLAGHYLTEEKQFDTMELYEEHGINTCSPDPSQLGFINKYKRERGGELQTIVGIR
;
A
#
# COMPACT_ATOMS: atom_id res chain seq x y z
N MET A 1 -23.95 49.57 19.95
CA MET A 1 -22.82 49.60 19.01
C MET A 1 -22.84 48.30 18.22
N THR A 2 -23.40 48.29 17.01
CA THR A 2 -23.47 47.11 16.11
C THR A 2 -22.26 47.15 15.21
N CYS A 3 -21.32 46.27 15.43
CA CYS A 3 -20.14 46.10 14.57
C CYS A 3 -20.60 45.47 13.23
N ARG A 4 -20.79 46.31 12.20
CA ARG A 4 -21.04 45.83 10.86
C ARG A 4 -19.73 45.27 10.32
N VAL A 5 -19.62 43.96 10.24
CA VAL A 5 -18.52 43.28 9.54
C VAL A 5 -18.79 43.42 8.05
N ASP A 6 -17.90 44.13 7.36
CA ASP A 6 -17.97 44.27 5.90
C ASP A 6 -17.68 42.89 5.24
N ARG A 7 -18.49 42.54 4.21
CA ARG A 7 -18.40 41.27 3.48
C ARG A 7 -17.01 40.99 2.91
N ARG A 8 -16.34 42.04 2.43
CA ARG A 8 -14.97 41.93 1.89
C ARG A 8 -13.95 41.57 2.96
N SER A 9 -14.05 42.21 4.14
CA SER A 9 -13.22 41.93 5.30
C SER A 9 -13.49 40.53 5.87
N PHE A 10 -14.75 40.05 5.85
CA PHE A 10 -15.09 38.72 6.27
C PHE A 10 -14.51 37.65 5.33
N LEU A 11 -14.67 37.80 4.02
CA LEU A 11 -14.13 36.85 3.03
C LEU A 11 -12.60 36.78 3.07
N GLY A 12 -11.92 37.93 3.14
CA GLY A 12 -10.46 37.96 3.26
C GLY A 12 -9.92 37.25 4.50
N LYS A 13 -10.55 37.49 5.65
CA LYS A 13 -10.19 36.85 6.93
C LYS A 13 -10.50 35.34 6.91
N SER A 14 -11.62 34.93 6.31
CA SER A 14 -12.01 33.51 6.18
C SER A 14 -11.05 32.72 5.31
N VAL A 15 -10.60 33.29 4.18
CA VAL A 15 -9.65 32.66 3.25
C VAL A 15 -8.29 32.48 3.93
N VAL A 16 -7.79 33.51 4.62
CA VAL A 16 -6.50 33.43 5.34
C VAL A 16 -6.56 32.45 6.49
N ALA A 17 -7.65 32.46 7.28
CA ALA A 17 -7.83 31.51 8.37
C ALA A 17 -7.97 30.07 7.88
N GLY A 18 -8.71 29.86 6.77
CA GLY A 18 -8.85 28.55 6.14
C GLY A 18 -7.54 28.00 5.59
N ALA A 19 -6.73 28.84 4.92
CA ALA A 19 -5.43 28.45 4.41
C ALA A 19 -4.43 28.11 5.53
N ALA A 20 -4.41 28.92 6.61
CA ALA A 20 -3.54 28.69 7.75
C ALA A 20 -3.94 27.40 8.52
N ALA A 21 -5.25 27.14 8.68
CA ALA A 21 -5.75 25.92 9.29
C ALA A 21 -5.41 24.68 8.43
N ALA A 22 -5.60 24.78 7.11
CA ALA A 22 -5.27 23.68 6.18
C ALA A 22 -3.78 23.35 6.17
N MET A 23 -2.90 24.36 6.19
CA MET A 23 -1.45 24.15 6.29
C MET A 23 -1.04 23.59 7.65
N GLY A 24 -1.67 24.06 8.75
CA GLY A 24 -1.39 23.55 10.09
C GLY A 24 -1.86 22.10 10.32
N ILE A 25 -2.98 21.70 9.71
CA ILE A 25 -3.49 20.35 9.77
C ILE A 25 -2.61 19.41 8.95
N ARG A 26 -2.26 19.76 7.68
CA ARG A 26 -1.37 18.97 6.83
C ARG A 26 0.00 18.75 7.46
N GLY A 27 0.61 19.80 8.02
CA GLY A 27 1.90 19.67 8.68
C GLY A 27 1.90 18.75 9.90
N LYS A 28 0.79 18.70 10.64
CA LYS A 28 0.63 17.80 11.79
C LYS A 28 0.40 16.35 11.35
N GLU A 29 -0.41 16.13 10.32
CA GLU A 29 -0.65 14.80 9.76
C GLU A 29 0.61 14.22 9.12
N GLU A 30 1.34 15.00 8.35
CA GLU A 30 2.62 14.58 7.76
C GLU A 30 3.67 14.28 8.83
N ALA A 31 3.79 15.13 9.84
CA ALA A 31 4.70 14.89 10.96
C ALA A 31 4.32 13.65 11.77
N GLN A 32 3.02 13.39 11.97
CA GLN A 32 2.53 12.18 12.64
C GLN A 32 2.78 10.91 11.79
N LEU A 33 2.58 11.00 10.47
CA LEU A 33 2.87 9.91 9.55
C LEU A 33 4.37 9.60 9.49
N LEU A 34 5.22 10.62 9.43
CA LEU A 34 6.67 10.46 9.47
C LEU A 34 7.13 9.87 10.81
N ALA A 35 6.62 10.37 11.92
CA ALA A 35 6.92 9.84 13.26
C ALA A 35 6.44 8.38 13.43
N ALA A 36 5.29 8.03 12.84
CA ALA A 36 4.80 6.64 12.83
C ALA A 36 5.68 5.73 11.97
N LEU A 37 6.21 6.24 10.86
CA LEU A 37 7.13 5.48 9.99
C LEU A 37 8.52 5.27 10.64
N GLU A 38 8.96 6.20 11.49
CA GLU A 38 10.25 6.13 12.18
C GLU A 38 10.19 5.26 13.45
N ASN A 39 9.00 4.95 13.97
CA ASN A 39 8.85 4.23 15.22
C ASN A 39 8.86 2.70 14.98
N PRO A 40 9.94 1.98 15.37
CA PRO A 40 10.04 0.54 15.13
C PRO A 40 8.94 -0.27 15.85
N THR A 41 8.35 0.29 16.91
CA THR A 41 7.22 -0.31 17.64
C THR A 41 5.92 -0.24 16.83
N ASP A 42 5.71 0.82 16.08
CA ASP A 42 4.53 0.97 15.23
C ASP A 42 4.63 0.13 13.96
N LYS A 43 5.84 -0.02 13.39
CA LYS A 43 6.09 -1.01 12.33
C LYS A 43 5.74 -2.43 12.80
N LYS A 44 6.10 -2.79 14.04
CA LYS A 44 5.76 -4.08 14.64
C LYS A 44 4.27 -4.21 14.96
N ARG A 45 3.59 -3.11 15.29
CA ARG A 45 2.15 -3.06 15.58
C ARG A 45 1.30 -3.11 14.30
N LEU A 46 1.76 -2.49 13.21
CA LEU A 46 1.15 -2.63 11.88
C LEU A 46 1.32 -4.08 11.36
N ARG A 47 2.48 -4.71 11.62
CA ARG A 47 2.74 -6.13 11.33
C ARG A 47 1.97 -7.08 12.27
N ALA A 48 1.72 -6.68 13.50
CA ALA A 48 0.92 -7.41 14.48
C ALA A 48 -0.59 -7.17 14.35
N GLY A 49 -1.01 -6.43 13.32
CA GLY A 49 -2.42 -6.27 12.95
C GLY A 49 -3.06 -7.65 12.88
N SER A 50 -4.13 -7.79 13.66
CA SER A 50 -4.95 -8.97 13.82
C SER A 50 -4.73 -10.00 12.71
N ARG A 51 -4.11 -11.13 13.04
CA ARG A 51 -4.15 -12.34 12.21
C ARG A 51 -5.59 -12.84 12.17
N SER A 52 -6.49 -12.01 11.63
CA SER A 52 -7.81 -12.48 11.28
C SER A 52 -7.56 -13.61 10.31
N LYS A 53 -7.96 -14.82 10.69
CA LYS A 53 -7.76 -15.99 9.84
C LYS A 53 -8.36 -15.68 8.48
N MET A 54 -7.51 -15.40 7.50
CA MET A 54 -7.94 -15.21 6.12
C MET A 54 -8.80 -16.44 5.74
N PRO A 55 -10.05 -16.27 5.30
CA PRO A 55 -10.84 -17.37 4.82
C PRO A 55 -10.12 -18.12 3.69
N VAL A 56 -10.13 -19.43 3.76
CA VAL A 56 -9.41 -20.31 2.83
C VAL A 56 -10.42 -21.19 2.09
N GLY A 57 -10.29 -21.25 0.77
CA GLY A 57 -10.97 -22.24 -0.07
C GLY A 57 -10.05 -23.43 -0.37
N ARG A 58 -10.57 -24.41 -1.12
CA ARG A 58 -9.80 -25.57 -1.59
C ARG A 58 -10.01 -25.78 -3.08
N ILE A 59 -8.90 -26.07 -3.77
CA ILE A 59 -8.92 -26.55 -5.16
C ILE A 59 -8.10 -27.85 -5.15
N GLY A 60 -8.79 -28.98 -5.26
CA GLY A 60 -8.17 -30.28 -5.00
C GLY A 60 -7.63 -30.34 -3.58
N ASP A 61 -6.35 -30.64 -3.43
CA ASP A 61 -5.66 -30.70 -2.13
C ASP A 61 -5.06 -29.37 -1.69
N LEU A 62 -5.04 -28.37 -2.58
CA LEU A 62 -4.46 -27.07 -2.28
C LEU A 62 -5.43 -26.20 -1.50
N LYS A 63 -4.91 -25.57 -0.43
CA LYS A 63 -5.60 -24.53 0.33
C LYS A 63 -5.24 -23.19 -0.25
N ILE A 64 -6.21 -22.42 -0.71
CA ILE A 64 -6.05 -21.14 -1.36
C ILE A 64 -6.74 -20.07 -0.54
N SER A 65 -6.04 -18.98 -0.22
CA SER A 65 -6.61 -17.84 0.46
C SER A 65 -7.71 -17.18 -0.38
N ARG A 66 -8.75 -16.67 0.27
CA ARG A 66 -9.86 -16.00 -0.41
C ARG A 66 -9.41 -14.78 -1.23
N VAL A 67 -8.36 -14.12 -0.78
CA VAL A 67 -7.69 -13.05 -1.53
C VAL A 67 -6.45 -13.66 -2.18
N ILE A 68 -6.28 -13.42 -3.47
CA ILE A 68 -5.11 -13.83 -4.25
C ILE A 68 -4.35 -12.55 -4.63
N ALA A 69 -3.06 -12.52 -4.32
CA ALA A 69 -2.20 -11.39 -4.68
C ALA A 69 -1.95 -11.35 -6.19
N GLY A 70 -2.09 -10.18 -6.82
CA GLY A 70 -1.82 -10.00 -8.24
C GLY A 70 -0.35 -9.76 -8.54
N GLY A 71 0.05 -9.99 -9.80
CA GLY A 71 1.43 -9.77 -10.27
C GLY A 71 1.80 -8.31 -10.58
N ASN A 72 0.85 -7.40 -10.63
CA ASN A 72 1.10 -6.01 -11.06
C ASN A 72 2.12 -5.28 -10.18
N ILE A 73 2.16 -5.56 -8.90
CA ILE A 73 3.15 -4.98 -7.97
C ILE A 73 4.56 -5.38 -8.36
N ILE A 74 4.76 -6.63 -8.80
CA ILE A 74 6.05 -7.17 -9.22
C ILE A 74 6.49 -6.55 -10.56
N SER A 75 5.54 -6.34 -11.48
CA SER A 75 5.81 -5.77 -12.79
C SER A 75 5.92 -4.24 -12.79
N GLY A 76 5.47 -3.57 -11.73
CA GLY A 76 5.29 -2.11 -11.74
C GLY A 76 4.17 -1.65 -12.68
N TRP A 77 3.25 -2.54 -13.06
CA TRP A 77 2.17 -2.20 -13.97
C TRP A 77 1.02 -1.51 -13.22
N CYS A 78 0.66 -0.35 -13.73
CA CYS A 78 -0.45 0.43 -13.21
C CYS A 78 -1.49 0.63 -14.31
N HIS A 79 -2.68 0.04 -14.13
CA HIS A 79 -3.82 0.22 -15.04
C HIS A 79 -4.53 1.55 -14.75
N GLN A 80 -3.96 2.66 -15.21
CA GLN A 80 -4.43 3.99 -14.83
C GLN A 80 -4.83 4.85 -16.02
N ARG A 81 -5.43 4.25 -17.02
CA ARG A 81 -5.93 4.95 -18.21
C ARG A 81 -4.85 5.87 -18.80
N ASP A 82 -5.12 7.19 -18.83
CA ASP A 82 -4.28 8.19 -19.50
C ASP A 82 -3.17 8.79 -18.62
N LEU A 83 -3.00 8.30 -17.37
CA LEU A 83 -1.99 8.82 -16.45
C LEU A 83 -0.63 8.15 -16.67
N LEU A 84 0.04 8.50 -17.75
CA LEU A 84 1.31 7.90 -18.19
C LEU A 84 2.42 7.93 -17.14
N TYR A 85 2.46 8.96 -16.30
CA TYR A 85 3.49 9.13 -15.27
C TYR A 85 3.39 8.14 -14.11
N VAL A 86 2.21 7.53 -13.89
CA VAL A 86 1.99 6.68 -12.72
C VAL A 86 2.76 5.38 -12.81
N SER A 87 2.89 4.79 -14.00
CA SER A 87 3.73 3.59 -14.19
C SER A 87 5.20 3.87 -13.87
N THR A 88 5.71 5.04 -14.26
CA THR A 88 7.07 5.46 -13.93
C THR A 88 7.22 5.67 -12.42
N LEU A 89 6.26 6.34 -11.79
CA LEU A 89 6.25 6.56 -10.34
C LEU A 89 6.19 5.22 -9.58
N ALA A 90 5.33 4.31 -9.99
CA ALA A 90 5.22 2.98 -9.40
C ALA A 90 6.53 2.19 -9.54
N GLY A 91 7.20 2.24 -10.69
CA GLY A 91 8.49 1.60 -10.91
C GLY A 91 9.59 2.15 -9.99
N HIS A 92 9.59 3.44 -9.70
CA HIS A 92 10.53 4.04 -8.74
C HIS A 92 10.19 3.69 -7.28
N TYR A 93 8.91 3.58 -6.94
CA TYR A 93 8.47 3.27 -5.59
C TYR A 93 8.60 1.78 -5.26
N LEU A 94 8.23 0.91 -6.19
CA LEU A 94 8.21 -0.54 -6.02
C LEU A 94 9.61 -1.14 -6.27
N THR A 95 10.58 -0.78 -5.42
CA THR A 95 11.89 -1.44 -5.42
C THR A 95 11.75 -2.92 -5.04
N GLU A 96 12.73 -3.74 -5.37
CA GLU A 96 12.75 -5.17 -5.04
C GLU A 96 12.52 -5.41 -3.54
N GLU A 97 13.18 -4.63 -2.69
CA GLU A 97 13.01 -4.72 -1.24
C GLU A 97 11.57 -4.46 -0.80
N LYS A 98 10.95 -3.40 -1.32
CA LYS A 98 9.53 -3.10 -1.03
C LYS A 98 8.57 -4.16 -1.56
N GLN A 99 8.90 -4.76 -2.68
CA GLN A 99 8.11 -5.87 -3.23
C GLN A 99 8.21 -7.10 -2.31
N PHE A 100 9.40 -7.42 -1.81
CA PHE A 100 9.59 -8.49 -0.83
C PHE A 100 8.86 -8.20 0.49
N ASP A 101 9.00 -7.00 1.03
CA ASP A 101 8.27 -6.57 2.23
C ASP A 101 6.75 -6.70 2.05
N THR A 102 6.25 -6.39 0.84
CA THR A 102 4.83 -6.54 0.52
C THR A 102 4.40 -8.01 0.49
N MET A 103 5.24 -8.89 -0.02
CA MET A 103 4.95 -10.33 -0.03
C MET A 103 4.96 -10.92 1.38
N GLU A 104 5.91 -10.52 2.22
CA GLU A 104 5.90 -10.88 3.64
C GLU A 104 4.59 -10.43 4.32
N LEU A 105 4.16 -9.20 4.02
CA LEU A 105 2.92 -8.65 4.55
C LEU A 105 1.70 -9.45 4.08
N TYR A 106 1.68 -9.96 2.85
CA TYR A 106 0.63 -10.85 2.37
C TYR A 106 0.56 -12.12 3.21
N GLU A 107 1.69 -12.78 3.46
CA GLU A 107 1.76 -14.01 4.24
C GLU A 107 1.39 -13.77 5.71
N GLU A 108 1.85 -12.67 6.30
CA GLU A 108 1.47 -12.25 7.66
C GLU A 108 -0.05 -12.09 7.82
N HIS A 109 -0.74 -11.64 6.77
CA HIS A 109 -2.20 -11.48 6.75
C HIS A 109 -2.96 -12.72 6.25
N GLY A 110 -2.26 -13.83 6.05
CA GLY A 110 -2.83 -15.11 5.66
C GLY A 110 -3.16 -15.22 4.17
N ILE A 111 -2.66 -14.32 3.32
CA ILE A 111 -2.70 -14.46 1.87
C ILE A 111 -1.56 -15.40 1.48
N ASN A 112 -1.89 -16.61 1.09
CA ASN A 112 -0.92 -17.67 0.79
C ASN A 112 -0.74 -17.93 -0.71
N THR A 113 -1.42 -17.18 -1.56
CA THR A 113 -1.43 -17.44 -3.01
C THR A 113 -1.28 -16.14 -3.78
N CYS A 114 -0.45 -16.16 -4.81
CA CYS A 114 -0.31 -15.08 -5.78
C CYS A 114 -0.50 -15.58 -7.21
N SER A 115 -0.93 -14.67 -8.10
CA SER A 115 -1.08 -14.94 -9.53
C SER A 115 -0.13 -14.04 -10.34
N PRO A 116 1.16 -14.41 -10.42
CA PRO A 116 2.14 -13.67 -11.22
C PRO A 116 2.02 -14.01 -12.69
N ASP A 117 2.61 -13.15 -13.53
CA ASP A 117 2.91 -13.50 -14.92
C ASP A 117 4.05 -14.57 -14.96
N PRO A 118 4.09 -15.45 -15.97
CA PRO A 118 5.17 -16.44 -16.10
C PRO A 118 6.59 -15.85 -16.04
N SER A 119 6.79 -14.63 -16.55
CA SER A 119 8.07 -13.92 -16.50
C SER A 119 8.51 -13.55 -15.06
N GLN A 120 7.59 -13.50 -14.12
CA GLN A 120 7.82 -13.11 -12.72
C GLN A 120 8.16 -14.28 -11.80
N LEU A 121 8.09 -15.51 -12.29
CA LEU A 121 8.38 -16.70 -11.48
C LEU A 121 9.80 -16.69 -10.90
N GLY A 122 10.77 -16.18 -11.66
CA GLY A 122 12.14 -16.00 -11.19
C GLY A 122 12.22 -15.11 -9.95
N PHE A 123 11.45 -14.03 -9.94
CA PHE A 123 11.36 -13.09 -8.81
C PHE A 123 10.71 -13.73 -7.58
N ILE A 124 9.60 -14.45 -7.76
CA ILE A 124 8.96 -15.19 -6.66
C ILE A 124 9.89 -16.25 -6.07
N ASN A 125 10.63 -16.97 -6.91
CA ASN A 125 11.60 -17.96 -6.44
C ASN A 125 12.77 -17.29 -5.69
N LYS A 126 13.18 -16.09 -6.10
CA LYS A 126 14.17 -15.29 -5.37
C LYS A 126 13.66 -14.90 -3.99
N TYR A 127 12.43 -14.38 -3.89
CA TYR A 127 11.77 -14.07 -2.63
C TYR A 127 11.76 -15.27 -1.67
N LYS A 128 11.35 -16.45 -2.16
CA LYS A 128 11.32 -17.66 -1.36
C LYS A 128 12.70 -18.05 -0.82
N ARG A 129 13.75 -17.90 -1.63
CA ARG A 129 15.12 -18.23 -1.20
C ARG A 129 15.68 -17.23 -0.20
N GLU A 130 15.44 -15.94 -0.40
CA GLU A 130 16.07 -14.87 0.38
C GLU A 130 15.32 -14.54 1.66
N ARG A 131 13.98 -14.65 1.63
CA ARG A 131 13.12 -14.29 2.76
C ARG A 131 12.37 -15.47 3.38
N GLY A 132 12.52 -16.67 2.83
CA GLY A 132 11.86 -17.88 3.32
C GLY A 132 10.34 -17.91 3.07
N GLY A 133 9.85 -17.15 2.10
CA GLY A 133 8.42 -17.08 1.79
C GLY A 133 7.85 -18.40 1.23
N GLU A 134 6.57 -18.66 1.51
CA GLU A 134 5.86 -19.89 1.14
C GLU A 134 4.70 -19.66 0.16
N LEU A 135 4.59 -18.46 -0.43
CA LEU A 135 3.52 -18.10 -1.36
C LEU A 135 3.36 -19.14 -2.48
N GLN A 136 2.15 -19.68 -2.60
CA GLN A 136 1.77 -20.52 -3.73
C GLN A 136 1.57 -19.65 -4.98
N THR A 137 1.81 -20.21 -6.16
CA THR A 137 1.65 -19.48 -7.42
C THR A 137 0.62 -20.13 -8.32
N ILE A 138 -0.29 -19.32 -8.88
CA ILE A 138 -1.22 -19.72 -9.93
C ILE A 138 -0.80 -18.98 -11.18
N VAL A 139 -0.31 -19.70 -12.18
CA VAL A 139 0.21 -19.13 -13.42
C VAL A 139 -0.72 -19.45 -14.57
N GLY A 140 -1.14 -18.40 -15.28
CA GLY A 140 -1.90 -18.58 -16.53
C GLY A 140 -0.97 -19.01 -17.66
N ILE A 141 -1.30 -20.13 -18.29
CA ILE A 141 -0.63 -20.58 -19.51
C ILE A 141 -1.42 -19.99 -20.68
N ARG A 142 -0.75 -19.24 -21.54
CA ARG A 142 -1.31 -18.71 -22.80
C ARG A 142 -0.87 -19.57 -23.96
#